data_17bdc78086c6797ac13253618bbaccfd
#
_entry.id   17bdc78086c6797ac13253618bbaccfd
#
_cell.length_a   1.000
_cell.length_b   1.000
_cell.length_c   1.000
_cell.angle_alpha   90.00
_cell.angle_beta   90.00
_cell.angle_gamma   90.00
#
_symmetry.space_group_name_H-M   'P 1'
#
loop_
_entity.id
_entity.type
_entity.pdbx_description
1 polymer ?
#
loop_
_entity_poly.entity_id
_entity_poly.type
_entity_poly.pdbx_seq_one_letter_code
_entity_poly.pdbx_strand_id
1 'polypeptide(L)'
;SNFLMGEDCLSTISCFRKMGVDIQIDGKDVYVKGNGLYGLKRPKEILDVGNSGTTIRLMMGILAGNKFDATLIGDNSIAKRPMKRVTDPLRLMGCNIEGKDDANYTPIKIYGGDLKAIDYHMPVASAQVKSALILASLYANDTSFIYEKVKSRNHTEIMLKSFGADINVENLKISVNPVNELFS
;
A
#
# COMPACT_ATOMS: atom_id res chain seq x y z
N SER A 1 -1.38 -5.49 21.35
CA SER A 1 -2.51 -5.91 22.19
C SER A 1 -3.78 -5.11 21.87
N ASN A 2 -4.96 -5.63 22.21
CA ASN A 2 -6.26 -5.01 21.92
C ASN A 2 -6.52 -4.74 20.43
N PHE A 3 -6.11 -5.65 19.56
CA PHE A 3 -6.31 -5.54 18.14
C PHE A 3 -7.80 -5.56 17.79
N LEU A 4 -8.22 -4.68 16.90
CA LEU A 4 -9.59 -4.68 16.40
C LEU A 4 -9.80 -5.85 15.43
N MET A 5 -10.59 -6.84 15.85
CA MET A 5 -10.90 -8.05 15.06
C MET A 5 -11.97 -7.76 13.99
N GLY A 6 -11.90 -6.61 13.34
CA GLY A 6 -12.79 -6.26 12.24
C GLY A 6 -12.41 -6.97 10.94
N GLU A 7 -13.39 -7.19 10.06
CA GLU A 7 -13.18 -7.87 8.77
C GLU A 7 -12.08 -7.22 7.92
N ASP A 8 -12.01 -5.90 7.88
CA ASP A 8 -10.95 -5.14 7.19
C ASP A 8 -9.56 -5.51 7.68
N CYS A 9 -9.39 -5.60 9.01
CA CYS A 9 -8.11 -5.93 9.63
C CYS A 9 -7.74 -7.39 9.38
N LEU A 10 -8.71 -8.30 9.47
CA LEU A 10 -8.52 -9.74 9.22
C LEU A 10 -8.20 -10.01 7.74
N SER A 11 -8.82 -9.28 6.82
CA SER A 11 -8.49 -9.35 5.38
C SER A 11 -7.05 -8.92 5.12
N THR A 12 -6.57 -7.86 5.79
CA THR A 12 -5.18 -7.43 5.71
C THR A 12 -4.24 -8.53 6.20
N ILE A 13 -4.51 -9.12 7.37
CA ILE A 13 -3.71 -10.23 7.92
C ILE A 13 -3.68 -11.41 6.95
N SER A 14 -4.84 -11.80 6.39
CA SER A 14 -4.94 -12.90 5.43
C SER A 14 -4.04 -12.67 4.21
N CYS A 15 -4.09 -11.47 3.63
CA CYS A 15 -3.25 -11.12 2.49
C CYS A 15 -1.75 -11.20 2.81
N PHE A 16 -1.31 -10.66 3.96
CA PHE A 16 0.10 -10.73 4.35
C PHE A 16 0.56 -12.16 4.67
N ARG A 17 -0.28 -13.00 5.28
CA ARG A 17 0.01 -14.43 5.47
C ARG A 17 0.22 -15.16 4.14
N LYS A 18 -0.61 -14.88 3.13
CA LYS A 18 -0.45 -15.43 1.77
C LYS A 18 0.85 -14.98 1.10
N MET A 19 1.40 -13.85 1.52
CA MET A 19 2.72 -13.36 1.08
C MET A 19 3.87 -13.80 1.99
N GLY A 20 3.65 -14.75 2.89
CA GLY A 20 4.67 -15.40 3.69
C GLY A 20 5.05 -14.71 4.98
N VAL A 21 4.27 -13.74 5.44
CA VAL A 21 4.47 -13.12 6.76
C VAL A 21 3.89 -14.02 7.85
N ASP A 22 4.69 -14.34 8.86
CA ASP A 22 4.22 -15.08 10.04
C ASP A 22 3.44 -14.12 10.96
N ILE A 23 2.13 -14.31 11.01
CA ILE A 23 1.22 -13.53 11.83
C ILE A 23 0.40 -14.48 12.68
N GLN A 24 0.50 -14.37 13.99
CA GLN A 24 -0.23 -15.18 14.96
C GLN A 24 -1.28 -14.32 15.67
N ILE A 25 -2.43 -14.90 15.93
CA ILE A 25 -3.54 -14.25 16.64
C ILE A 25 -3.83 -15.10 17.88
N ASP A 26 -3.76 -14.45 19.04
CA ASP A 26 -4.13 -15.04 20.33
C ASP A 26 -5.15 -14.11 21.01
N GLY A 27 -6.42 -14.48 20.97
CA GLY A 27 -7.50 -13.62 21.46
C GLY A 27 -7.54 -12.27 20.75
N LYS A 28 -7.20 -11.20 21.46
CA LYS A 28 -7.09 -9.83 20.94
C LYS A 28 -5.63 -9.38 20.69
N ASP A 29 -4.69 -10.28 20.81
CA ASP A 29 -3.28 -9.97 20.56
C ASP A 29 -2.86 -10.52 19.20
N VAL A 30 -2.11 -9.71 18.48
CA VAL A 30 -1.56 -10.06 17.16
C VAL A 30 -0.06 -9.92 17.21
N TYR A 31 0.63 -11.00 16.87
CA TYR A 31 2.07 -11.09 16.81
C TYR A 31 2.50 -11.19 15.36
N VAL A 32 3.32 -10.25 14.92
CA VAL A 32 3.82 -10.19 13.54
C VAL A 32 5.32 -10.38 13.54
N LYS A 33 5.81 -11.42 12.88
CA LYS A 33 7.23 -11.58 12.61
C LYS A 33 7.55 -11.01 11.24
N GLY A 34 8.06 -9.78 11.21
CA GLY A 34 8.45 -9.10 9.98
C GLY A 34 9.61 -9.79 9.26
N ASN A 35 9.63 -9.66 7.94
CA ASN A 35 10.68 -10.22 7.08
C ASN A 35 11.48 -9.13 6.35
N GLY A 36 11.44 -7.88 6.86
CA GLY A 36 12.04 -6.71 6.20
C GLY A 36 11.24 -6.20 5.01
N LEU A 37 11.69 -5.09 4.46
CA LEU A 37 10.98 -4.36 3.39
C LEU A 37 10.78 -5.22 2.11
N TYR A 38 11.76 -6.04 1.77
CA TYR A 38 11.76 -6.92 0.59
C TYR A 38 11.49 -8.39 0.91
N GLY A 39 11.02 -8.69 2.12
CA GLY A 39 10.80 -10.06 2.60
C GLY A 39 9.47 -10.70 2.20
N LEU A 40 8.59 -9.95 1.51
CA LEU A 40 7.35 -10.51 1.00
C LEU A 40 7.62 -11.51 -0.13
N LYS A 41 6.82 -12.58 -0.17
CA LYS A 41 6.92 -13.63 -1.18
C LYS A 41 5.74 -13.53 -2.15
N ARG A 42 5.98 -13.91 -3.40
CA ARG A 42 4.91 -14.05 -4.40
C ARG A 42 3.78 -14.94 -3.83
N PRO A 43 2.54 -14.42 -3.76
CA PRO A 43 1.43 -15.23 -3.30
C PRO A 43 1.10 -16.33 -4.33
N LYS A 44 0.80 -17.52 -3.82
CA LYS A 44 0.34 -18.65 -4.68
C LYS A 44 -1.13 -18.51 -5.07
N GLU A 45 -1.86 -17.68 -4.35
CA GLU A 45 -3.30 -17.48 -4.50
C GLU A 45 -3.61 -15.99 -4.70
N ILE A 46 -4.79 -15.72 -5.23
CA ILE A 46 -5.35 -14.37 -5.31
C ILE A 46 -5.50 -13.78 -3.91
N LEU A 47 -5.14 -12.51 -3.77
CA LEU A 47 -5.30 -11.74 -2.55
C LEU A 47 -6.71 -11.17 -2.50
N ASP A 48 -7.56 -11.76 -1.69
CA ASP A 48 -8.91 -11.28 -1.45
C ASP A 48 -8.92 -10.32 -0.25
N VAL A 49 -9.28 -9.08 -0.51
CA VAL A 49 -9.35 -8.02 0.51
C VAL A 49 -10.76 -7.90 1.14
N GLY A 50 -11.70 -8.78 0.78
CA GLY A 50 -13.08 -8.70 1.23
C GLY A 50 -13.71 -7.35 0.89
N ASN A 51 -14.27 -6.65 1.88
CA ASN A 51 -14.86 -5.31 1.73
C ASN A 51 -13.87 -4.16 2.04
N SER A 52 -12.58 -4.44 2.22
CA SER A 52 -11.63 -3.44 2.69
C SER A 52 -11.08 -2.55 1.58
N GLY A 53 -11.67 -1.37 1.42
CA GLY A 53 -11.15 -0.34 0.52
C GLY A 53 -9.80 0.24 0.96
N THR A 54 -9.47 0.17 2.24
CA THR A 54 -8.17 0.56 2.78
C THR A 54 -7.12 -0.47 2.41
N THR A 55 -7.38 -1.73 2.71
CA THR A 55 -6.44 -2.83 2.42
C THR A 55 -6.05 -2.85 0.95
N ILE A 56 -7.03 -2.81 0.02
CA ILE A 56 -6.70 -2.88 -1.41
C ILE A 56 -5.81 -1.72 -1.86
N ARG A 57 -6.13 -0.48 -1.44
CA ARG A 57 -5.37 0.69 -1.90
C ARG A 57 -3.96 0.76 -1.33
N LEU A 58 -3.79 0.51 -0.03
CA LEU A 58 -2.47 0.53 0.59
C LEU A 58 -1.60 -0.61 0.08
N MET A 59 -2.20 -1.79 -0.09
CA MET A 59 -1.50 -2.97 -0.59
C MET A 59 -1.00 -2.79 -2.01
N MET A 60 -1.73 -2.08 -2.89
CA MET A 60 -1.23 -1.73 -4.22
C MET A 60 0.10 -0.97 -4.15
N GLY A 61 0.25 -0.03 -3.20
CA GLY A 61 1.51 0.69 -2.99
C GLY A 61 2.66 -0.23 -2.57
N ILE A 62 2.40 -1.17 -1.66
CA ILE A 62 3.40 -2.14 -1.19
C ILE A 62 3.79 -3.11 -2.32
N LEU A 63 2.80 -3.67 -3.01
CA LEU A 63 3.03 -4.64 -4.08
C LEU A 63 3.78 -4.04 -5.27
N ALA A 64 3.57 -2.76 -5.56
CA ALA A 64 4.25 -2.08 -6.65
C ALA A 64 5.78 -2.11 -6.52
N GLY A 65 6.33 -2.05 -5.30
CA GLY A 65 7.77 -2.09 -5.03
C GLY A 65 8.35 -3.50 -4.84
N ASN A 66 7.53 -4.55 -4.86
CA ASN A 66 8.00 -5.92 -4.66
C ASN A 66 8.13 -6.66 -6.00
N LYS A 67 9.28 -7.32 -6.25
CA LYS A 67 9.63 -7.93 -7.55
C LYS A 67 8.88 -9.24 -7.84
N PHE A 68 7.56 -9.21 -7.76
CA PHE A 68 6.68 -10.30 -8.15
C PHE A 68 5.30 -9.77 -8.60
N ASP A 69 4.51 -10.62 -9.24
CA ASP A 69 3.13 -10.28 -9.58
C ASP A 69 2.14 -10.80 -8.52
N ALA A 70 1.08 -10.03 -8.31
CA ALA A 70 -0.03 -10.40 -7.45
C ALA A 70 -1.35 -9.88 -8.02
N THR A 71 -2.43 -10.61 -7.77
CA THR A 71 -3.77 -10.21 -8.15
C THR A 71 -4.59 -9.91 -6.91
N LEU A 72 -5.24 -8.75 -6.91
CA LEU A 72 -6.14 -8.28 -5.85
C LEU A 72 -7.59 -8.37 -6.33
N ILE A 73 -8.43 -8.93 -5.49
CA ILE A 73 -9.90 -8.91 -5.63
C ILE A 73 -10.54 -8.44 -4.33
N GLY A 74 -11.81 -8.19 -4.36
CA GLY A 74 -12.65 -7.95 -3.20
C GLY A 74 -14.08 -8.34 -3.50
N ASP A 75 -14.98 -8.10 -2.57
CA ASP A 75 -16.39 -8.38 -2.70
C ASP A 75 -17.07 -7.50 -3.77
N ASN A 76 -18.39 -7.69 -3.92
CA ASN A 76 -19.21 -6.92 -4.87
C ASN A 76 -19.21 -5.40 -4.59
N SER A 77 -18.93 -4.97 -3.36
CA SER A 77 -18.82 -3.56 -3.00
C SER A 77 -17.49 -2.99 -3.49
N ILE A 78 -16.38 -3.70 -3.24
CA ILE A 78 -15.04 -3.32 -3.73
C ILE A 78 -14.99 -3.34 -5.26
N ALA A 79 -15.62 -4.33 -5.88
CA ALA A 79 -15.67 -4.45 -7.35
C ALA A 79 -16.28 -3.23 -8.07
N LYS A 80 -17.04 -2.40 -7.35
CA LYS A 80 -17.66 -1.16 -7.87
C LYS A 80 -16.89 0.10 -7.50
N ARG A 81 -15.85 0.01 -6.66
CA ARG A 81 -15.08 1.18 -6.22
C ARG A 81 -13.96 1.49 -7.21
N PRO A 82 -13.84 2.75 -7.68
CA PRO A 82 -12.78 3.12 -8.60
C PRO A 82 -11.40 3.09 -7.95
N MET A 83 -10.43 2.53 -8.66
CA MET A 83 -9.04 2.37 -8.21
C MET A 83 -8.06 3.25 -9.01
N LYS A 84 -8.48 3.90 -10.10
CA LYS A 84 -7.61 4.75 -10.94
C LYS A 84 -6.86 5.83 -10.18
N ARG A 85 -7.44 6.36 -9.10
CA ARG A 85 -6.75 7.33 -8.25
C ARG A 85 -5.46 6.80 -7.61
N VAL A 86 -5.30 5.48 -7.55
CA VAL A 86 -4.08 4.80 -7.04
C VAL A 86 -3.31 4.17 -8.20
N THR A 87 -3.99 3.49 -9.13
CA THR A 87 -3.31 2.79 -10.22
C THR A 87 -2.61 3.74 -11.19
N ASP A 88 -3.21 4.90 -11.51
CA ASP A 88 -2.59 5.89 -12.40
C ASP A 88 -1.26 6.43 -11.85
N PRO A 89 -1.18 6.97 -10.62
CA PRO A 89 0.10 7.44 -10.10
C PRO A 89 1.12 6.32 -9.88
N LEU A 90 0.72 5.10 -9.53
CA LEU A 90 1.65 3.97 -9.46
C LEU A 90 2.23 3.61 -10.84
N ARG A 91 1.45 3.74 -11.92
CA ARG A 91 1.94 3.59 -13.29
C ARG A 91 2.95 4.70 -13.65
N LEU A 92 2.72 5.94 -13.19
CA LEU A 92 3.71 7.01 -13.36
C LEU A 92 5.04 6.70 -12.64
N MET A 93 5.00 5.96 -11.54
CA MET A 93 6.19 5.42 -10.87
C MET A 93 6.84 4.24 -11.62
N GLY A 94 6.26 3.79 -12.73
CA GLY A 94 6.79 2.70 -13.56
C GLY A 94 6.21 1.32 -13.26
N CYS A 95 5.23 1.22 -12.36
CA CYS A 95 4.56 -0.05 -12.07
C CYS A 95 3.65 -0.47 -13.23
N ASN A 96 3.78 -1.71 -13.70
CA ASN A 96 2.82 -2.27 -14.66
C ASN A 96 1.60 -2.81 -13.90
N ILE A 97 0.41 -2.30 -14.27
CA ILE A 97 -0.86 -2.66 -13.60
C ILE A 97 -1.92 -2.93 -14.65
N GLU A 98 -2.53 -4.10 -14.57
CA GLU A 98 -3.64 -4.54 -15.40
C GLU A 98 -4.91 -4.71 -14.56
N GLY A 99 -6.06 -4.57 -15.20
CA GLY A 99 -7.34 -4.79 -14.52
C GLY A 99 -8.53 -4.37 -15.37
N LYS A 100 -9.72 -4.60 -14.84
CA LYS A 100 -10.96 -4.25 -15.52
C LYS A 100 -11.05 -2.73 -15.70
N ASP A 101 -11.53 -2.31 -16.86
CA ASP A 101 -11.70 -0.90 -17.25
C ASP A 101 -10.40 -0.10 -17.02
N ASP A 102 -9.31 -0.57 -17.64
CA ASP A 102 -7.98 0.02 -17.52
C ASP A 102 -7.51 0.13 -16.08
N ALA A 103 -7.64 -0.96 -15.32
CA ALA A 103 -7.32 -1.07 -13.90
C ALA A 103 -8.09 -0.09 -12.99
N ASN A 104 -9.28 0.33 -13.41
CA ASN A 104 -10.19 1.13 -12.59
C ASN A 104 -11.01 0.28 -11.63
N TYR A 105 -11.20 -1.00 -11.92
CA TYR A 105 -11.97 -1.92 -11.08
C TYR A 105 -11.25 -3.26 -10.92
N THR A 106 -11.57 -3.97 -9.84
CA THR A 106 -11.05 -5.33 -9.61
C THR A 106 -11.62 -6.32 -10.65
N PRO A 107 -10.88 -7.39 -10.96
CA PRO A 107 -9.54 -7.75 -10.45
C PRO A 107 -8.46 -6.76 -10.89
N ILE A 108 -7.51 -6.46 -9.98
CA ILE A 108 -6.31 -5.66 -10.27
C ILE A 108 -5.10 -6.58 -10.19
N LYS A 109 -4.35 -6.69 -11.27
CA LYS A 109 -3.08 -7.40 -11.31
C LYS A 109 -1.93 -6.41 -11.34
N ILE A 110 -1.01 -6.55 -10.41
CA ILE A 110 0.16 -5.70 -10.24
C ILE A 110 1.39 -6.53 -10.54
N TYR A 111 2.25 -6.01 -11.41
CA TYR A 111 3.58 -6.53 -11.69
C TYR A 111 4.58 -5.59 -11.00
N GLY A 112 4.94 -5.95 -9.78
CA GLY A 112 5.85 -5.14 -8.97
C GLY A 112 7.28 -5.19 -9.51
N GLY A 113 8.04 -4.15 -9.22
CA GLY A 113 9.41 -4.02 -9.71
C GLY A 113 10.11 -2.77 -9.21
N ASP A 114 11.10 -2.33 -9.97
CA ASP A 114 11.86 -1.14 -9.64
C ASP A 114 11.02 0.11 -9.93
N LEU A 115 10.75 0.89 -8.89
CA LEU A 115 9.95 2.11 -8.97
C LEU A 115 10.82 3.35 -9.14
N LYS A 116 10.33 4.29 -9.94
CA LYS A 116 10.88 5.63 -10.07
C LYS A 116 10.22 6.56 -9.04
N ALA A 117 10.97 7.53 -8.58
CA ALA A 117 10.42 8.62 -7.78
C ALA A 117 9.34 9.38 -8.56
N ILE A 118 8.40 9.98 -7.83
CA ILE A 118 7.29 10.72 -8.41
C ILE A 118 7.22 12.14 -7.82
N ASP A 119 6.89 13.11 -8.66
CA ASP A 119 6.42 14.42 -8.24
C ASP A 119 4.92 14.50 -8.61
N TYR A 120 4.04 14.39 -7.60
CA TYR A 120 2.62 14.15 -7.85
C TYR A 120 1.70 15.08 -7.07
N HIS A 121 0.96 15.88 -7.82
CA HIS A 121 -0.11 16.73 -7.28
C HIS A 121 -1.44 15.98 -7.26
N MET A 122 -1.90 15.63 -6.07
CA MET A 122 -3.14 14.88 -5.90
C MET A 122 -4.34 15.71 -6.35
N PRO A 123 -5.15 15.24 -7.32
CA PRO A 123 -6.30 16.00 -7.84
C PRO A 123 -7.43 16.16 -6.81
N VAL A 124 -7.51 15.23 -5.87
CA VAL A 124 -8.48 15.21 -4.77
C VAL A 124 -7.83 14.80 -3.46
N ALA A 125 -8.32 15.33 -2.35
CA ALA A 125 -7.87 14.90 -1.03
C ALA A 125 -8.28 13.46 -0.76
N SER A 126 -7.30 12.60 -0.47
CA SER A 126 -7.53 11.20 -0.10
C SER A 126 -6.36 10.65 0.70
N ALA A 127 -6.57 10.40 1.98
CA ALA A 127 -5.56 9.78 2.83
C ALA A 127 -5.12 8.40 2.33
N GLN A 128 -6.02 7.62 1.73
CA GLN A 128 -5.69 6.28 1.21
C GLN A 128 -4.80 6.34 -0.04
N VAL A 129 -5.07 7.27 -0.96
CA VAL A 129 -4.20 7.47 -2.14
C VAL A 129 -2.83 7.96 -1.69
N LYS A 130 -2.78 8.96 -0.81
CA LYS A 130 -1.54 9.45 -0.21
C LYS A 130 -0.74 8.31 0.44
N SER A 131 -1.39 7.52 1.30
CA SER A 131 -0.73 6.40 1.98
C SER A 131 -0.19 5.35 1.01
N ALA A 132 -0.94 5.02 -0.05
CA ALA A 132 -0.46 4.10 -1.07
C ALA A 132 0.80 4.61 -1.78
N LEU A 133 0.83 5.91 -2.11
CA LEU A 133 1.99 6.54 -2.75
C LEU A 133 3.19 6.64 -1.80
N ILE A 134 2.97 6.99 -0.54
CA ILE A 134 4.04 6.99 0.48
C ILE A 134 4.65 5.59 0.61
N LEU A 135 3.82 4.55 0.71
CA LEU A 135 4.30 3.17 0.82
C LEU A 135 5.07 2.73 -0.43
N ALA A 136 4.62 3.10 -1.63
CA ALA A 136 5.36 2.83 -2.87
C ALA A 136 6.68 3.60 -2.94
N SER A 137 6.70 4.85 -2.44
CA SER A 137 7.89 5.70 -2.46
C SER A 137 9.04 5.17 -1.59
N LEU A 138 8.75 4.34 -0.57
CA LEU A 138 9.79 3.67 0.21
C LEU A 138 10.69 2.75 -0.64
N TYR A 139 10.18 2.28 -1.78
CA TYR A 139 10.87 1.41 -2.75
C TYR A 139 11.42 2.16 -3.96
N ALA A 140 11.19 3.46 -4.07
CA ALA A 140 11.58 4.23 -5.24
C ALA A 140 13.11 4.41 -5.34
N ASN A 141 13.58 4.81 -6.52
CA ASN A 141 15.01 5.03 -6.77
C ASN A 141 15.53 6.38 -6.28
N ASP A 142 14.64 7.30 -5.87
CA ASP A 142 14.98 8.66 -5.42
C ASP A 142 13.82 9.21 -4.57
N THR A 143 14.00 10.43 -4.04
CA THR A 143 13.00 11.14 -3.26
C THR A 143 11.73 11.41 -4.07
N SER A 144 10.60 10.97 -3.54
CA SER A 144 9.28 11.28 -4.10
C SER A 144 8.65 12.49 -3.40
N PHE A 145 7.92 13.30 -4.17
CA PHE A 145 7.16 14.43 -3.66
C PHE A 145 5.68 14.24 -3.94
N ILE A 146 4.87 14.33 -2.89
CA ILE A 146 3.42 14.19 -2.95
C ILE A 146 2.79 15.46 -2.41
N TYR A 147 1.93 16.10 -3.22
CA TYR A 147 1.27 17.33 -2.83
C TYR A 147 -0.22 17.09 -2.64
N GLU A 148 -0.71 17.36 -1.43
CA GLU A 148 -2.13 17.32 -1.14
C GLU A 148 -2.81 18.62 -1.60
N LYS A 149 -4.04 18.52 -2.09
CA LYS A 149 -4.87 19.69 -2.38
C LYS A 149 -5.43 20.32 -1.10
N VAL A 150 -5.76 19.49 -0.13
CA VAL A 150 -6.23 19.85 1.20
C VAL A 150 -5.68 18.80 2.16
N LYS A 151 -5.28 19.21 3.35
CA LYS A 151 -4.70 18.33 4.38
C LYS A 151 -5.65 17.18 4.72
N SER A 152 -5.18 15.96 4.57
CA SER A 152 -5.87 14.74 4.98
C SER A 152 -5.24 14.13 6.23
N ARG A 153 -5.78 13.00 6.71
CA ARG A 153 -5.22 12.27 7.86
C ARG A 153 -3.75 11.90 7.60
N ASN A 154 -2.91 12.02 8.61
CA ASN A 154 -1.46 11.84 8.53
C ASN A 154 -0.95 10.63 9.33
N HIS A 155 -1.80 9.63 9.56
CA HIS A 155 -1.44 8.46 10.38
C HIS A 155 -0.29 7.65 9.78
N THR A 156 -0.25 7.51 8.45
CA THR A 156 0.80 6.78 7.74
C THR A 156 2.15 7.46 7.89
N GLU A 157 2.20 8.79 7.75
CA GLU A 157 3.43 9.57 7.91
C GLU A 157 3.97 9.45 9.34
N ILE A 158 3.09 9.59 10.35
CA ILE A 158 3.47 9.48 11.76
C ILE A 158 4.00 8.06 12.05
N MET A 159 3.27 7.03 11.63
CA MET A 159 3.63 5.64 11.85
C MET A 159 4.97 5.29 11.20
N LEU A 160 5.14 5.62 9.92
CA LEU A 160 6.37 5.30 9.20
C LEU A 160 7.59 6.05 9.75
N LYS A 161 7.42 7.30 10.17
CA LYS A 161 8.48 8.03 10.90
C LYS A 161 8.90 7.33 12.18
N SER A 162 7.94 6.78 12.95
CA SER A 162 8.27 6.03 14.17
C SER A 162 9.00 4.73 13.88
N PHE A 163 8.88 4.20 12.66
CA PHE A 163 9.64 3.04 12.16
C PHE A 163 10.95 3.44 11.44
N GLY A 164 11.36 4.70 11.53
CA GLY A 164 12.62 5.17 10.99
C GLY A 164 12.58 5.57 9.50
N ALA A 165 11.40 5.66 8.88
CA ALA A 165 11.31 6.18 7.52
C ALA A 165 11.66 7.68 7.47
N ASP A 166 12.44 8.06 6.47
CA ASP A 166 12.78 9.45 6.21
C ASP A 166 11.68 10.12 5.38
N ILE A 167 10.73 10.69 6.13
CA ILE A 167 9.57 11.41 5.57
C ILE A 167 9.56 12.82 6.14
N ASN A 168 9.49 13.84 5.30
CA ASN A 168 9.28 15.22 5.72
C ASN A 168 7.91 15.73 5.26
N VAL A 169 7.25 16.52 6.10
CA VAL A 169 5.93 17.10 5.80
C VAL A 169 5.99 18.61 6.02
N GLU A 170 5.90 19.36 4.94
CA GLU A 170 5.87 20.82 4.93
C GLU A 170 4.55 21.32 4.34
N ASN A 171 3.66 21.79 5.19
CA ASN A 171 2.31 22.21 4.79
C ASN A 171 1.53 21.05 4.10
N LEU A 172 1.38 21.15 2.78
CA LEU A 172 0.69 20.17 1.93
C LEU A 172 1.65 19.30 1.11
N LYS A 173 2.96 19.51 1.25
CA LYS A 173 4.00 18.73 0.58
C LYS A 173 4.53 17.65 1.50
N ILE A 174 4.56 16.43 1.02
CA ILE A 174 5.17 15.29 1.66
C ILE A 174 6.38 14.87 0.81
N SER A 175 7.56 14.82 1.41
CA SER A 175 8.76 14.25 0.80
C SER A 175 9.03 12.89 1.41
N VAL A 176 9.28 11.89 0.60
CA VAL A 176 9.54 10.51 1.04
C VAL A 176 10.83 10.04 0.41
N ASN A 177 11.83 9.77 1.21
CA ASN A 177 13.06 9.13 0.77
C ASN A 177 12.92 7.61 0.76
N PRO A 178 13.51 6.90 -0.22
CA PRO A 178 13.56 5.45 -0.20
C PRO A 178 14.32 4.96 1.03
N VAL A 179 13.98 3.79 1.53
CA VAL A 179 14.62 3.18 2.69
C VAL A 179 15.09 1.77 2.39
N ASN A 180 16.15 1.33 3.05
CA ASN A 180 16.62 -0.05 2.97
C ASN A 180 15.91 -0.94 3.99
N GLU A 181 15.55 -0.37 5.14
CA GLU A 181 14.93 -1.10 6.25
C GLU A 181 14.07 -0.16 7.11
N LEU A 182 13.06 -0.73 7.75
CA LEU A 182 12.24 -0.08 8.78
C LEU A 182 12.44 -0.83 10.10
N PHE A 183 12.44 -0.10 11.22
CA PHE A 183 12.71 -0.64 12.56
C PHE A 183 11.42 -0.59 13.39
N SER A 184 11.11 -1.67 14.14
CA SER A 184 9.96 -1.77 15.05
C SER A 184 10.41 -1.81 16.50
#